data_761624b640733195ddea2d33da4e46cf
#
_entry.id   761624b640733195ddea2d33da4e46cf
#
_cell.length_a   1.000
_cell.length_b   1.000
_cell.length_c   1.000
_cell.angle_alpha   90.00
_cell.angle_beta   90.00
_cell.angle_gamma   90.00
#
_symmetry.space_group_name_H-M   'P 1'
#
loop_
_entity.id
_entity.type
_entity.pdbx_description
1 polymer ?
#
loop_
_entity_poly.entity_id
_entity_poly.type
_entity_poly.pdbx_seq_one_letter_code
_entity_poly.pdbx_strand_id
1 'polypeptide(L)'
;TDENGDMQLAVSDMEIYSYLTPEYIASKLDVINNASLCVIDTNLPAETIQYLCENCTVPIFADPVSTAKAVKLLPVLGKIHTIKPNMLEAALLTGIPVTDERSARKAVDILLELGVRQVFLSMGAAGVLYGNARGKKRIPNYPAEIRNTTSAGDSFMAALVMAYLSEFSTEK
;
A
#
# COMPACT_ATOMS: atom_id res chain seq x y z
N THR A 1 10.02 -19.52 -9.19
CA THR A 1 9.89 -19.72 -7.73
C THR A 1 10.82 -20.84 -7.29
N ASP A 2 11.27 -20.79 -6.05
CA ASP A 2 12.01 -21.89 -5.43
C ASP A 2 11.08 -23.00 -4.92
N GLU A 3 11.66 -24.00 -4.24
CA GLU A 3 10.91 -25.15 -3.67
C GLU A 3 9.89 -24.74 -2.59
N ASN A 4 10.03 -23.54 -2.01
CA ASN A 4 9.13 -22.99 -1.01
C ASN A 4 8.03 -22.10 -1.60
N GLY A 5 8.03 -21.90 -2.93
CA GLY A 5 7.10 -21.01 -3.63
C GLY A 5 7.53 -19.54 -3.65
N ASP A 6 8.75 -19.23 -3.19
CA ASP A 6 9.26 -17.86 -3.20
C ASP A 6 9.78 -17.47 -4.58
N MET A 7 9.54 -16.22 -4.97
CA MET A 7 9.94 -15.69 -6.27
C MET A 7 11.46 -15.46 -6.32
N GLN A 8 12.17 -16.25 -7.13
CA GLN A 8 13.62 -16.13 -7.33
C GLN A 8 14.00 -15.15 -8.45
N LEU A 9 13.18 -15.07 -9.49
CA LEU A 9 13.41 -14.21 -10.64
C LEU A 9 12.07 -13.77 -11.22
N ALA A 10 11.96 -12.48 -11.52
CA ALA A 10 10.88 -11.92 -12.30
C ALA A 10 11.43 -11.18 -13.52
N VAL A 11 10.85 -11.42 -14.69
CA VAL A 11 11.13 -10.67 -15.91
C VAL A 11 9.86 -9.94 -16.29
N SER A 12 9.91 -8.61 -16.33
CA SER A 12 8.75 -7.79 -16.70
C SER A 12 9.17 -6.63 -17.58
N ASP A 13 8.42 -6.39 -18.64
CA ASP A 13 8.48 -5.16 -19.40
C ASP A 13 7.42 -4.20 -18.87
N MET A 14 7.84 -3.08 -18.31
CA MET A 14 6.97 -2.09 -17.68
C MET A 14 6.83 -0.82 -18.52
N GLU A 15 7.32 -0.83 -19.78
CA GLU A 15 7.33 0.35 -20.64
C GLU A 15 5.91 0.90 -20.89
N ILE A 16 4.90 0.04 -20.93
CA ILE A 16 3.50 0.42 -21.11
C ILE A 16 3.03 1.45 -20.06
N TYR A 17 3.59 1.43 -18.85
CA TYR A 17 3.24 2.40 -17.81
C TYR A 17 3.69 3.83 -18.13
N SER A 18 4.68 4.02 -19.01
CA SER A 18 5.13 5.35 -19.45
C SER A 18 4.03 6.15 -20.16
N TYR A 19 3.02 5.47 -20.72
CA TYR A 19 1.85 6.11 -21.34
C TYR A 19 0.83 6.64 -20.33
N LEU A 20 0.92 6.25 -19.07
CA LEU A 20 0.08 6.77 -17.99
C LEU A 20 0.68 8.07 -17.46
N THR A 21 0.76 9.09 -18.33
CA THR A 21 1.32 10.40 -18.01
C THR A 21 0.36 11.24 -17.15
N PRO A 22 0.83 12.31 -16.50
CA PRO A 22 -0.04 13.28 -15.81
C PRO A 22 -1.15 13.84 -16.72
N GLU A 23 -0.86 14.12 -18.00
CA GLU A 23 -1.85 14.62 -18.98
C GLU A 23 -2.93 13.58 -19.28
N TYR A 24 -2.53 12.31 -19.42
CA TYR A 24 -3.49 11.24 -19.60
C TYR A 24 -4.42 11.13 -18.38
N ILE A 25 -3.85 11.14 -17.16
CA ILE A 25 -4.64 11.11 -15.93
C ILE A 25 -5.53 12.35 -15.80
N ALA A 26 -5.04 13.53 -16.16
CA ALA A 26 -5.84 14.77 -16.18
C ALA A 26 -7.11 14.59 -17.03
N SER A 27 -7.01 13.93 -18.18
CA SER A 27 -8.15 13.63 -19.07
C SER A 27 -9.17 12.66 -18.45
N LYS A 28 -8.82 11.94 -17.39
CA LYS A 28 -9.63 10.95 -16.67
C LYS A 28 -10.04 11.40 -15.27
N LEU A 29 -9.59 12.57 -14.83
CA LEU A 29 -9.73 13.02 -13.46
C LEU A 29 -11.19 13.11 -13.00
N ASP A 30 -12.11 13.50 -13.89
CA ASP A 30 -13.53 13.54 -13.59
C ASP A 30 -14.08 12.13 -13.26
N VAL A 31 -13.65 11.11 -14.00
CA VAL A 31 -14.04 9.72 -13.72
C VAL A 31 -13.47 9.26 -12.38
N ILE A 32 -12.20 9.57 -12.11
CA ILE A 32 -11.51 9.22 -10.87
C ILE A 32 -12.20 9.89 -9.68
N ASN A 33 -12.49 11.18 -9.77
CA ASN A 33 -13.08 11.97 -8.68
C ASN A 33 -14.58 11.68 -8.46
N ASN A 34 -15.25 11.02 -9.39
CA ASN A 34 -16.63 10.52 -9.21
C ASN A 34 -16.66 9.08 -8.65
N ALA A 35 -15.51 8.43 -8.42
CA ALA A 35 -15.45 7.14 -7.76
C ALA A 35 -15.54 7.28 -6.23
N SER A 36 -15.78 6.17 -5.52
CA SER A 36 -15.79 6.16 -4.05
C SER A 36 -14.39 6.23 -3.44
N LEU A 37 -13.38 5.74 -4.16
CA LEU A 37 -11.96 5.78 -3.80
C LEU A 37 -11.11 5.54 -5.05
N CYS A 38 -9.81 5.80 -4.94
CA CYS A 38 -8.81 5.52 -5.96
C CYS A 38 -7.76 4.55 -5.40
N VAL A 39 -7.50 3.44 -6.09
CA VAL A 39 -6.39 2.52 -5.76
C VAL A 39 -5.24 2.78 -6.71
N ILE A 40 -4.06 2.98 -6.17
CA ILE A 40 -2.83 3.16 -6.94
C ILE A 40 -1.76 2.16 -6.49
N ASP A 41 -0.90 1.80 -7.41
CA ASP A 41 0.33 1.10 -7.11
C ASP A 41 1.56 1.89 -7.60
N THR A 42 2.73 1.48 -7.18
CA THR A 42 3.97 2.18 -7.55
C THR A 42 4.57 1.72 -8.88
N ASN A 43 3.83 0.97 -9.71
CA ASN A 43 4.19 0.74 -11.11
C ASN A 43 4.03 2.02 -11.94
N LEU A 44 3.10 2.89 -11.57
CA LEU A 44 2.92 4.20 -12.19
C LEU A 44 4.22 5.05 -12.16
N PRO A 45 4.45 5.94 -13.16
CA PRO A 45 5.48 6.96 -13.11
C PRO A 45 5.37 7.85 -11.85
N ALA A 46 6.49 8.32 -11.33
CA ALA A 46 6.52 9.11 -10.09
C ALA A 46 5.73 10.43 -10.24
N GLU A 47 5.87 11.09 -11.38
CA GLU A 47 5.14 12.32 -11.73
C GLU A 47 3.63 12.08 -11.81
N THR A 48 3.22 10.91 -12.29
CA THR A 48 1.80 10.52 -12.35
C THR A 48 1.22 10.26 -10.97
N ILE A 49 1.97 9.59 -10.09
CA ILE A 49 1.58 9.39 -8.69
C ILE A 49 1.43 10.75 -7.99
N GLN A 50 2.40 11.65 -8.19
CA GLN A 50 2.34 12.98 -7.61
C GLN A 50 1.13 13.74 -8.11
N TYR A 51 0.89 13.76 -9.41
CA TYR A 51 -0.27 14.44 -10.03
C TYR A 51 -1.60 13.91 -9.47
N LEU A 52 -1.75 12.57 -9.38
CA LEU A 52 -2.93 11.94 -8.79
C LEU A 52 -3.13 12.38 -7.33
N CYS A 53 -2.09 12.32 -6.51
CA CYS A 53 -2.17 12.68 -5.10
C CYS A 53 -2.47 14.17 -4.87
N GLU A 54 -2.11 15.05 -5.80
CA GLU A 54 -2.40 16.49 -5.72
C GLU A 54 -3.81 16.85 -6.20
N ASN A 55 -4.39 16.09 -7.13
CA ASN A 55 -5.64 16.44 -7.81
C ASN A 55 -6.81 15.49 -7.52
N CYS A 56 -6.55 14.34 -6.94
CA CYS A 56 -7.60 13.39 -6.56
C CYS A 56 -8.32 13.85 -5.30
N THR A 57 -9.65 13.93 -5.36
CA THR A 57 -10.50 14.37 -4.24
C THR A 57 -11.08 13.23 -3.42
N VAL A 58 -10.99 11.99 -3.93
CA VAL A 58 -11.45 10.79 -3.23
C VAL A 58 -10.30 10.13 -2.46
N PRO A 59 -10.58 9.28 -1.46
CA PRO A 59 -9.54 8.59 -0.70
C PRO A 59 -8.62 7.76 -1.58
N ILE A 60 -7.29 7.93 -1.43
CA ILE A 60 -6.29 7.18 -2.17
C ILE A 60 -5.80 6.02 -1.32
N PHE A 61 -5.89 4.80 -1.87
CA PHE A 61 -5.32 3.58 -1.31
C PHE A 61 -4.07 3.21 -2.12
N ALA A 62 -2.92 3.07 -1.46
CA ALA A 62 -1.64 2.87 -2.11
C ALA A 62 -1.00 1.53 -1.75
N ASP A 63 -0.56 0.80 -2.78
CA ASP A 63 0.29 -0.38 -2.65
C ASP A 63 1.73 -0.03 -3.07
N PRO A 64 2.73 -0.16 -2.18
CA PRO A 64 4.13 0.11 -2.51
C PRO A 64 4.75 -0.87 -3.51
N VAL A 65 4.19 -2.08 -3.67
CA VAL A 65 4.60 -3.18 -4.58
C VAL A 65 6.01 -3.73 -4.30
N SER A 66 7.01 -2.88 -4.14
CA SER A 66 8.39 -3.28 -3.83
C SER A 66 9.19 -2.13 -3.23
N THR A 67 10.27 -2.45 -2.54
CA THR A 67 11.17 -1.45 -1.96
C THR A 67 11.71 -0.47 -3.00
N ALA A 68 12.14 -0.95 -4.16
CA ALA A 68 12.68 -0.10 -5.23
C ALA A 68 11.65 0.91 -5.77
N LYS A 69 10.36 0.57 -5.75
CA LYS A 69 9.28 1.41 -6.28
C LYS A 69 8.64 2.28 -5.20
N ALA A 70 8.64 1.83 -3.94
CA ALA A 70 8.03 2.51 -2.81
C ALA A 70 8.53 3.95 -2.60
N VAL A 71 9.78 4.25 -3.00
CA VAL A 71 10.38 5.60 -2.91
C VAL A 71 9.54 6.67 -3.60
N LYS A 72 8.76 6.30 -4.62
CA LYS A 72 7.87 7.21 -5.35
C LYS A 72 6.75 7.78 -4.47
N LEU A 73 6.41 7.11 -3.36
CA LEU A 73 5.36 7.55 -2.43
C LEU A 73 5.86 8.57 -1.40
N LEU A 74 7.20 8.69 -1.18
CA LEU A 74 7.76 9.57 -0.15
C LEU A 74 7.26 11.02 -0.24
N PRO A 75 7.22 11.67 -1.43
CA PRO A 75 6.77 13.06 -1.53
C PRO A 75 5.27 13.26 -1.25
N VAL A 76 4.47 12.17 -1.32
CA VAL A 76 3.00 12.23 -1.32
C VAL A 76 2.35 11.46 -0.16
N LEU A 77 3.13 10.95 0.80
CA LEU A 77 2.60 10.16 1.93
C LEU A 77 1.45 10.87 2.65
N GLY A 78 1.55 12.18 2.86
CA GLY A 78 0.52 12.98 3.51
C GLY A 78 -0.81 13.11 2.75
N LYS A 79 -0.87 12.65 1.51
CA LYS A 79 -2.08 12.62 0.67
C LYS A 79 -2.76 11.24 0.65
N ILE A 80 -2.07 10.22 1.14
CA ILE A 80 -2.55 8.84 1.11
C ILE A 80 -3.49 8.59 2.28
N HIS A 81 -4.68 8.07 1.96
CA HIS A 81 -5.63 7.64 2.98
C HIS A 81 -5.23 6.31 3.60
N THR A 82 -4.97 5.31 2.79
CA THR A 82 -4.61 3.96 3.25
C THR A 82 -3.37 3.47 2.53
N ILE A 83 -2.37 2.99 3.27
CA ILE A 83 -1.18 2.35 2.72
C ILE A 83 -1.03 0.93 3.27
N LYS A 84 -0.58 0.02 2.41
CA LYS A 84 -0.39 -1.40 2.75
C LYS A 84 1.06 -1.86 2.51
N PRO A 85 2.04 -1.41 3.28
CA PRO A 85 3.41 -1.85 3.13
C PRO A 85 3.66 -3.22 3.78
N ASN A 86 4.69 -3.94 3.29
CA ASN A 86 5.36 -4.97 4.07
C ASN A 86 6.47 -4.36 4.94
N MET A 87 7.17 -5.20 5.73
CA MET A 87 8.22 -4.73 6.66
C MET A 87 9.39 -4.05 5.93
N LEU A 88 9.80 -4.54 4.76
CA LEU A 88 10.89 -3.96 3.97
C LEU A 88 10.50 -2.61 3.36
N GLU A 89 9.30 -2.53 2.83
CA GLU A 89 8.74 -1.29 2.28
C GLU A 89 8.52 -0.24 3.37
N ALA A 90 8.00 -0.66 4.54
CA ALA A 90 7.86 0.21 5.69
C ALA A 90 9.21 0.74 6.18
N ALA A 91 10.25 -0.10 6.22
CA ALA A 91 11.60 0.32 6.59
C ALA A 91 12.12 1.41 5.65
N LEU A 92 11.91 1.24 4.33
CA LEU A 92 12.31 2.25 3.34
C LEU A 92 11.52 3.55 3.49
N LEU A 93 10.20 3.47 3.63
CA LEU A 93 9.33 4.64 3.72
C LEU A 93 9.56 5.45 5.00
N THR A 94 10.01 4.81 6.08
CA THR A 94 10.19 5.44 7.38
C THR A 94 11.64 5.75 7.73
N GLY A 95 12.58 5.18 6.98
CA GLY A 95 14.02 5.35 7.24
C GLY A 95 14.54 4.60 8.47
N ILE A 96 13.75 3.70 9.07
CA ILE A 96 14.17 2.88 10.22
C ILE A 96 14.11 1.39 9.88
N PRO A 97 15.00 0.54 10.44
CA PRO A 97 14.86 -0.91 10.31
C PRO A 97 13.55 -1.41 10.92
N VAL A 98 12.84 -2.29 10.17
CA VAL A 98 11.60 -2.93 10.62
C VAL A 98 11.82 -4.44 10.59
N THR A 99 12.11 -5.05 11.75
CA THR A 99 12.50 -6.45 11.87
C THR A 99 11.63 -7.25 12.85
N ASP A 100 10.84 -6.55 13.67
CA ASP A 100 9.98 -7.13 14.69
C ASP A 100 8.72 -6.27 14.90
N GLU A 101 7.80 -6.74 15.74
CA GLU A 101 6.57 -6.00 16.05
C GLU A 101 6.84 -4.62 16.69
N ARG A 102 7.89 -4.49 17.50
CA ARG A 102 8.22 -3.21 18.16
C ARG A 102 8.65 -2.17 17.13
N SER A 103 9.53 -2.53 16.22
CA SER A 103 9.96 -1.65 15.12
C SER A 103 8.84 -1.39 14.12
N ALA A 104 7.97 -2.39 13.84
CA ALA A 104 6.78 -2.21 13.03
C ALA A 104 5.82 -1.16 13.63
N ARG A 105 5.60 -1.20 14.95
CA ARG A 105 4.79 -0.18 15.65
C ARG A 105 5.35 1.23 15.51
N LYS A 106 6.69 1.38 15.58
CA LYS A 106 7.35 2.68 15.35
C LYS A 106 7.20 3.13 13.89
N ALA A 107 7.36 2.20 12.94
CA ALA A 107 7.17 2.53 11.52
C ALA A 107 5.75 3.00 11.24
N VAL A 108 4.74 2.35 11.84
CA VAL A 108 3.34 2.80 11.73
C VAL A 108 3.19 4.21 12.31
N ASP A 109 3.78 4.52 13.48
CA ASP A 109 3.73 5.88 14.06
C ASP A 109 4.30 6.91 13.10
N ILE A 110 5.48 6.67 12.53
CA ILE A 110 6.13 7.57 11.58
C ILE A 110 5.25 7.80 10.34
N LEU A 111 4.65 6.74 9.77
CA LEU A 111 3.76 6.88 8.60
C LEU A 111 2.52 7.71 8.93
N LEU A 112 1.96 7.55 10.12
CA LEU A 112 0.83 8.36 10.59
C LEU A 112 1.25 9.83 10.82
N GLU A 113 2.43 10.07 11.39
CA GLU A 113 3.00 11.42 11.56
C GLU A 113 3.29 12.11 10.22
N LEU A 114 3.67 11.34 9.18
CA LEU A 114 3.82 11.82 7.82
C LEU A 114 2.48 12.09 7.10
N GLY A 115 1.35 11.86 7.78
CA GLY A 115 0.01 12.24 7.32
C GLY A 115 -0.81 11.12 6.69
N VAL A 116 -0.29 9.90 6.61
CA VAL A 116 -1.10 8.73 6.21
C VAL A 116 -2.22 8.51 7.24
N ARG A 117 -3.45 8.28 6.80
CA ARG A 117 -4.58 8.14 7.74
C ARG A 117 -4.73 6.72 8.29
N GLN A 118 -4.42 5.70 7.49
CA GLN A 118 -4.50 4.29 7.88
C GLN A 118 -3.31 3.51 7.32
N VAL A 119 -2.70 2.68 8.14
CA VAL A 119 -1.58 1.82 7.77
C VAL A 119 -1.95 0.36 8.06
N PHE A 120 -1.76 -0.51 7.07
CA PHE A 120 -1.87 -1.96 7.22
C PHE A 120 -0.52 -2.59 6.90
N LEU A 121 0.36 -2.69 7.89
CA LEU A 121 1.70 -3.22 7.74
C LEU A 121 1.67 -4.75 7.83
N SER A 122 1.95 -5.42 6.71
CA SER A 122 2.02 -6.89 6.66
C SER A 122 3.35 -7.41 7.21
N MET A 123 3.28 -8.39 8.11
CA MET A 123 4.44 -8.98 8.81
C MET A 123 4.59 -10.48 8.51
N GLY A 124 4.18 -10.92 7.32
CA GLY A 124 4.22 -12.33 6.92
C GLY A 124 3.46 -13.22 7.91
N ALA A 125 4.09 -14.27 8.41
CA ALA A 125 3.48 -15.20 9.36
C ALA A 125 3.02 -14.54 10.68
N ALA A 126 3.56 -13.37 11.04
CA ALA A 126 3.16 -12.63 12.23
C ALA A 126 1.83 -11.87 12.08
N GLY A 127 1.23 -11.88 10.89
CA GLY A 127 -0.05 -11.23 10.62
C GLY A 127 0.09 -9.79 10.13
N VAL A 128 -0.83 -8.93 10.51
CA VAL A 128 -0.89 -7.53 10.08
C VAL A 128 -0.94 -6.62 11.30
N LEU A 129 -0.16 -5.55 11.26
CA LEU A 129 -0.27 -4.44 12.20
C LEU A 129 -1.09 -3.32 11.56
N TYR A 130 -2.30 -3.13 12.03
CA TYR A 130 -3.14 -1.99 11.69
C TYR A 130 -2.85 -0.80 12.57
N GLY A 131 -2.87 0.41 12.02
CA GLY A 131 -2.75 1.65 12.77
C GLY A 131 -3.49 2.82 12.12
N ASN A 132 -4.06 3.67 12.97
CA ASN A 132 -4.66 4.97 12.61
C ASN A 132 -4.54 5.94 13.79
N ALA A 133 -5.15 7.13 13.69
CA ALA A 133 -5.14 8.15 14.75
C ALA A 133 -5.78 7.68 16.08
N ARG A 134 -6.59 6.61 16.09
CA ARG A 134 -7.24 6.07 17.30
C ARG A 134 -6.38 5.04 18.02
N GLY A 135 -5.39 4.44 17.32
CA GLY A 135 -4.50 3.44 17.92
C GLY A 135 -4.01 2.40 16.92
N LYS A 136 -3.37 1.39 17.47
CA LYS A 136 -2.75 0.29 16.71
C LYS A 136 -3.22 -1.05 17.25
N LYS A 137 -3.54 -1.99 16.35
CA LYS A 137 -3.98 -3.34 16.67
C LYS A 137 -3.25 -4.36 15.80
N ARG A 138 -2.68 -5.38 16.41
CA ARG A 138 -2.17 -6.53 15.67
C ARG A 138 -3.33 -7.49 15.36
N ILE A 139 -3.40 -7.93 14.13
CA ILE A 139 -4.38 -8.90 13.63
C ILE A 139 -3.59 -10.14 13.22
N PRO A 140 -3.78 -11.30 13.88
CA PRO A 140 -3.09 -12.53 13.51
C PRO A 140 -3.62 -13.07 12.17
N ASN A 141 -2.80 -13.88 11.49
CA ASN A 141 -3.26 -14.61 10.33
C ASN A 141 -4.26 -15.69 10.73
N TYR A 142 -5.21 -15.96 9.85
CA TYR A 142 -5.99 -17.21 9.95
C TYR A 142 -5.10 -18.39 9.53
N PRO A 143 -5.24 -19.56 10.18
CA PRO A 143 -4.56 -20.78 9.74
C PRO A 143 -4.94 -21.11 8.30
N ALA A 144 -3.96 -21.22 7.43
CA ALA A 144 -4.15 -21.59 6.03
C ALA A 144 -2.97 -22.41 5.54
N GLU A 145 -3.22 -23.36 4.64
CA GLU A 145 -2.17 -24.05 3.90
C GLU A 145 -1.65 -23.12 2.79
N ILE A 146 -0.41 -22.65 2.92
CA ILE A 146 0.20 -21.77 1.93
C ILE A 146 0.69 -22.61 0.76
N ARG A 147 0.12 -22.40 -0.43
CA ARG A 147 0.57 -23.03 -1.68
C ARG A 147 1.32 -22.07 -2.59
N ASN A 148 0.96 -20.79 -2.52
CA ASN A 148 1.59 -19.72 -3.28
C ASN A 148 1.31 -18.38 -2.59
N THR A 149 2.28 -17.47 -2.62
CA THR A 149 2.16 -16.11 -2.05
C THR A 149 1.91 -15.04 -3.12
N THR A 150 1.91 -15.42 -4.41
CA THR A 150 1.62 -14.49 -5.51
C THR A 150 0.21 -13.92 -5.36
N SER A 151 0.08 -12.62 -5.58
CA SER A 151 -1.19 -11.87 -5.44
C SER A 151 -1.80 -11.83 -4.03
N ALA A 152 -1.09 -12.29 -2.99
CA ALA A 152 -1.55 -12.14 -1.61
C ALA A 152 -1.70 -10.65 -1.22
N GLY A 153 -0.76 -9.81 -1.69
CA GLY A 153 -0.82 -8.35 -1.53
C GLY A 153 -2.05 -7.74 -2.19
N ASP A 154 -2.32 -8.13 -3.45
CA ASP A 154 -3.44 -7.62 -4.24
C ASP A 154 -4.79 -8.02 -3.63
N SER A 155 -4.89 -9.30 -3.21
CA SER A 155 -6.10 -9.82 -2.53
C SER A 155 -6.35 -9.10 -1.22
N PHE A 156 -5.29 -8.80 -0.47
CA PHE A 156 -5.41 -8.03 0.77
C PHE A 156 -5.85 -6.59 0.49
N MET A 157 -5.30 -5.91 -0.53
CA MET A 157 -5.76 -4.57 -0.92
C MET A 157 -7.23 -4.60 -1.34
N ALA A 158 -7.66 -5.60 -2.13
CA ALA A 158 -9.06 -5.77 -2.52
C ALA A 158 -9.98 -5.93 -1.30
N ALA A 159 -9.57 -6.71 -0.29
CA ALA A 159 -10.32 -6.87 0.94
C ALA A 159 -10.43 -5.55 1.73
N LEU A 160 -9.36 -4.74 1.78
CA LEU A 160 -9.39 -3.42 2.41
C LEU A 160 -10.35 -2.46 1.70
N VAL A 161 -10.37 -2.48 0.38
CA VAL A 161 -11.31 -1.70 -0.44
C VAL A 161 -12.75 -2.12 -0.15
N MET A 162 -13.02 -3.43 -0.17
CA MET A 162 -14.36 -3.95 0.14
C MET A 162 -14.81 -3.59 1.56
N ALA A 163 -13.93 -3.70 2.55
CA ALA A 163 -14.23 -3.32 3.92
C ALA A 163 -14.55 -1.82 4.04
N TYR A 164 -13.80 -0.98 3.34
CA TYR A 164 -14.02 0.47 3.31
C TYR A 164 -15.37 0.82 2.69
N LEU A 165 -15.68 0.25 1.51
CA LEU A 165 -16.94 0.49 0.80
C LEU A 165 -18.17 -0.05 1.56
N SER A 166 -17.98 -1.09 2.36
CA SER A 166 -19.02 -1.69 3.19
C SER A 166 -19.14 -1.03 4.58
N GLU A 167 -18.40 0.05 4.81
CA GLU A 167 -18.37 0.78 6.09
C GLU A 167 -18.07 -0.14 7.31
N PHE A 168 -17.29 -1.20 7.09
CA PHE A 168 -16.87 -2.05 8.20
C PHE A 168 -15.99 -1.26 9.15
N SER A 169 -16.33 -1.31 10.43
CA SER A 169 -15.47 -0.72 11.44
C SER A 169 -14.17 -1.55 11.52
N THR A 170 -13.04 -0.87 11.54
CA THR A 170 -11.71 -1.48 11.73
C THR A 170 -11.53 -2.10 13.13
N GLU A 171 -12.55 -2.03 13.99
CA GLU A 171 -12.57 -2.58 15.35
C GLU A 171 -13.19 -3.98 15.41
N LYS A 172 -13.88 -4.42 14.36
CA LYS A 172 -14.43 -5.76 14.20
C LYS A 172 -13.52 -6.61 13.35
#